data_adc8d75234375a04f1d7cb67de9c229d
#
_entry.id   adc8d75234375a04f1d7cb67de9c229d
#
_cell.length_a   1.000
_cell.length_b   1.000
_cell.length_c   1.000
_cell.angle_alpha   90.00
_cell.angle_beta   90.00
_cell.angle_gamma   90.00
#
_symmetry.space_group_name_H-M   'P 1'
#
loop_
_entity.id
_entity.type
_entity.pdbx_description
1 polymer ?
#
loop_
_entity_poly.entity_id
_entity_poly.type
_entity_poly.pdbx_seq_one_letter_code
_entity_poly.pdbx_strand_id
1 'polypeptide(L)'
;MQIWNRRHFLKTAAAVSAAGVAASRASGGEGKNVIALRSEQEPGKPVAANDHIQIALIGAGGQGMYDTGEAIQVPGVKLVAVADCYNGRLERSKELWGADTFTTRDYNEILERKDVDAVIIGTPDHWHKQASVDSMKAGKDVYCEKPMIHEYKDGPEMIETAKATNRIIQIGSQRVSSILYAKAKELLASGAIGKLNMVTARWERNSSIGAWNYTIPPDASPETCDWPRFEGNAPKMPFSAERFFQWRKWKDYGSGVAGDLFVHLFSGTHFITGSHGPTQGMATGGLHYWKDGRDALDVVLGLFDYAQGFNLSLRVNFVDGGEESEGLLFTGDEGTMEIGGGWVSVNRVPREKDPGLTIDTFPKAMQAQIEAEHAKKYPKQHPEGAPAAGFEKYVAPDGYSDSYDHFKNFFASVRSRKPVIEDAVFGYRAAGAALLSNLSIQRKQVVKWDPEEMKLV
;
A
#
# COMPACT_ATOMS: atom_id res chain seq x y z
N MET A 1 9.81 32.81 -13.56
CA MET A 1 9.54 31.68 -14.45
C MET A 1 10.66 30.65 -14.22
N GLN A 2 10.53 29.81 -13.21
CA GLN A 2 11.53 28.79 -12.86
C GLN A 2 11.13 27.47 -13.52
N ILE A 3 11.96 27.04 -14.44
CA ILE A 3 11.82 25.76 -15.16
C ILE A 3 12.05 24.64 -14.15
N TRP A 4 11.05 23.83 -13.91
CA TRP A 4 11.15 22.60 -13.11
C TRP A 4 12.05 21.61 -13.84
N ASN A 5 13.29 21.51 -13.36
CA ASN A 5 14.30 20.58 -13.85
C ASN A 5 14.15 19.24 -13.11
N ARG A 6 14.46 18.09 -13.75
CA ARG A 6 14.46 16.72 -13.21
C ARG A 6 15.03 16.61 -11.79
N ARG A 7 15.99 17.46 -11.43
CA ARG A 7 16.57 17.55 -10.08
C ARG A 7 15.61 18.13 -9.02
N HIS A 8 14.59 18.90 -9.40
CA HIS A 8 13.64 19.48 -8.43
C HIS A 8 12.52 18.50 -8.06
N PHE A 9 12.04 17.69 -9.01
CA PHE A 9 11.08 16.64 -8.77
C PHE A 9 11.65 15.55 -7.84
N LEU A 10 12.90 15.12 -8.11
CA LEU A 10 13.63 14.18 -7.26
C LEU A 10 13.99 14.77 -5.89
N LYS A 11 14.20 16.09 -5.78
CA LYS A 11 14.47 16.75 -4.50
C LYS A 11 13.21 16.93 -3.66
N THR A 12 12.03 17.05 -4.24
CA THR A 12 10.77 17.15 -3.48
C THR A 12 10.35 15.78 -2.96
N ALA A 13 10.56 14.71 -3.73
CA ALA A 13 10.39 13.33 -3.25
C ALA A 13 11.44 12.95 -2.18
N ALA A 14 12.68 13.44 -2.34
CA ALA A 14 13.76 13.22 -1.36
C ALA A 14 13.69 14.15 -0.14
N ALA A 15 13.08 15.33 -0.24
CA ALA A 15 12.95 16.27 0.89
C ALA A 15 11.89 15.81 1.91
N VAL A 16 10.91 15.01 1.49
CA VAL A 16 9.94 14.37 2.41
C VAL A 16 10.61 13.23 3.19
N SER A 17 11.66 12.60 2.63
CA SER A 17 12.42 11.55 3.32
C SER A 17 13.61 12.04 4.15
N ALA A 18 14.06 13.28 3.99
CA ALA A 18 15.23 13.81 4.71
C ALA A 18 14.91 14.62 5.97
N ALA A 19 13.65 15.03 6.20
CA ALA A 19 13.24 15.77 7.40
C ALA A 19 13.00 14.88 8.64
N GLY A 20 12.95 13.56 8.48
CA GLY A 20 12.70 12.60 9.57
C GLY A 20 13.92 12.18 10.40
N VAL A 21 15.12 12.76 10.20
CA VAL A 21 16.35 12.30 10.88
C VAL A 21 16.80 13.16 12.06
N ALA A 22 16.10 14.23 12.40
CA ALA A 22 16.53 15.12 13.45
C ALA A 22 15.48 15.37 14.53
N ALA A 23 15.09 14.37 15.30
CA ALA A 23 14.66 14.53 16.71
C ALA A 23 14.23 13.23 17.37
N SER A 24 15.16 12.41 17.80
CA SER A 24 14.99 11.64 19.04
C SER A 24 16.36 11.36 19.65
N ARG A 25 16.95 12.39 20.28
CA ARG A 25 17.94 12.16 21.32
C ARG A 25 17.20 11.79 22.59
N ALA A 26 17.03 10.51 22.80
CA ALA A 26 16.76 9.94 24.12
C ALA A 26 17.82 8.89 24.40
N SER A 27 18.69 9.21 25.35
CA SER A 27 19.44 8.36 26.29
C SER A 27 20.01 7.03 25.80
N GLY A 28 21.34 6.97 25.79
CA GLY A 28 22.22 5.90 26.26
C GLY A 28 21.87 4.45 25.90
N GLY A 29 22.65 3.87 24.99
CA GLY A 29 22.66 2.43 24.72
C GLY A 29 23.55 2.11 23.53
N GLU A 30 24.62 1.42 23.80
CA GLU A 30 25.68 1.01 22.89
C GLU A 30 25.19 0.31 21.61
N GLY A 31 25.91 0.55 20.51
CA GLY A 31 26.00 -0.32 19.33
C GLY A 31 24.68 -0.77 18.69
N LYS A 32 23.88 0.14 18.14
CA LYS A 32 22.78 -0.25 17.27
C LYS A 32 23.37 -0.87 16.00
N ASN A 33 23.20 -2.19 15.80
CA ASN A 33 23.59 -2.87 14.58
C ASN A 33 22.69 -2.33 13.43
N VAL A 34 23.20 -1.39 12.65
CA VAL A 34 22.56 -0.93 11.42
C VAL A 34 23.14 -1.74 10.26
N ILE A 35 22.26 -2.44 9.53
CA ILE A 35 22.61 -3.33 8.45
C ILE A 35 22.03 -2.77 7.15
N ALA A 36 22.87 -2.40 6.20
CA ALA A 36 22.43 -2.00 4.88
C ALA A 36 21.98 -3.23 4.08
N LEU A 37 20.76 -3.21 3.55
CA LEU A 37 20.28 -4.22 2.63
C LEU A 37 20.88 -3.99 1.24
N ARG A 38 20.99 -5.07 0.46
CA ARG A 38 21.41 -4.98 -0.94
C ARG A 38 20.17 -4.98 -1.81
N SER A 39 20.15 -4.11 -2.81
CA SER A 39 19.15 -4.12 -3.88
C SER A 39 19.80 -4.66 -5.15
N GLU A 40 19.09 -5.49 -5.90
CA GLU A 40 19.49 -5.98 -7.23
C GLU A 40 19.03 -5.02 -8.34
N GLN A 41 18.88 -3.74 -8.04
CA GLN A 41 18.56 -2.70 -9.03
C GLN A 41 19.83 -2.33 -9.84
N GLU A 42 20.35 -3.28 -10.61
CA GLU A 42 21.43 -3.00 -11.55
C GLU A 42 20.89 -2.40 -12.86
N PRO A 43 21.67 -1.54 -13.54
CA PRO A 43 21.34 -1.12 -14.90
C PRO A 43 21.18 -2.36 -15.78
N GLY A 44 19.99 -2.58 -16.32
CA GLY A 44 19.69 -3.77 -17.09
C GLY A 44 20.54 -3.86 -18.37
N LYS A 45 20.82 -5.08 -18.81
CA LYS A 45 21.46 -5.33 -20.10
C LYS A 45 20.58 -4.79 -21.24
N PRO A 46 21.16 -4.28 -22.34
CA PRO A 46 20.40 -3.87 -23.52
C PRO A 46 19.46 -4.99 -23.98
N VAL A 47 18.19 -4.69 -24.18
CA VAL A 47 17.17 -5.61 -24.66
C VAL A 47 17.11 -5.52 -26.18
N ALA A 48 17.01 -6.67 -26.87
CA ALA A 48 16.87 -6.69 -28.32
C ALA A 48 15.59 -5.95 -28.77
N ALA A 49 15.63 -5.37 -29.97
CA ALA A 49 14.53 -4.52 -30.46
C ALA A 49 13.17 -5.24 -30.47
N ASN A 50 13.17 -6.56 -30.70
CA ASN A 50 11.95 -7.38 -30.75
C ASN A 50 11.45 -7.87 -29.38
N ASP A 51 12.22 -7.62 -28.30
CA ASP A 51 11.88 -8.05 -26.95
C ASP A 51 11.32 -6.91 -26.08
N HIS A 52 10.98 -5.78 -26.72
CA HIS A 52 10.39 -4.65 -26.02
C HIS A 52 8.92 -4.95 -25.69
N ILE A 53 8.52 -4.63 -24.44
CA ILE A 53 7.13 -4.56 -24.03
C ILE A 53 6.64 -3.15 -24.28
N GLN A 54 5.62 -3.00 -25.11
CA GLN A 54 4.98 -1.73 -25.38
C GLN A 54 3.79 -1.53 -24.45
N ILE A 55 3.85 -0.48 -23.65
CA ILE A 55 2.82 -0.18 -22.65
C ILE A 55 2.01 1.04 -23.05
N ALA A 56 0.78 1.08 -22.51
CA ALA A 56 -0.04 2.27 -22.55
C ALA A 56 -0.49 2.67 -21.13
N LEU A 57 -0.69 3.97 -20.92
CA LEU A 57 -1.24 4.54 -19.70
C LEU A 57 -2.72 4.87 -19.89
N ILE A 58 -3.57 4.40 -18.98
CA ILE A 58 -4.98 4.76 -18.88
C ILE A 58 -5.17 5.50 -17.56
N GLY A 59 -5.43 6.83 -17.64
CA GLY A 59 -5.49 7.71 -16.48
C GLY A 59 -4.14 8.36 -16.16
N ALA A 60 -3.83 9.46 -16.85
CA ALA A 60 -2.59 10.22 -16.72
C ALA A 60 -2.65 11.25 -15.56
N GLY A 61 -3.23 10.87 -14.43
CA GLY A 61 -3.14 11.61 -13.18
C GLY A 61 -1.75 11.52 -12.54
N GLY A 62 -1.57 12.14 -11.36
CA GLY A 62 -0.27 12.17 -10.69
C GLY A 62 0.32 10.77 -10.46
N GLN A 63 -0.50 9.82 -9.99
CA GLN A 63 -0.04 8.44 -9.76
C GLN A 63 0.25 7.72 -11.08
N GLY A 64 -0.65 7.76 -12.07
CA GLY A 64 -0.41 7.10 -13.36
C GLY A 64 0.84 7.62 -14.09
N MET A 65 1.12 8.93 -14.01
CA MET A 65 2.36 9.50 -14.54
C MET A 65 3.61 9.03 -13.77
N TYR A 66 3.53 8.95 -12.45
CA TYR A 66 4.60 8.42 -11.61
C TYR A 66 4.89 6.95 -11.95
N ASP A 67 3.87 6.13 -11.97
CA ASP A 67 3.96 4.70 -12.30
C ASP A 67 4.56 4.46 -13.68
N THR A 68 4.12 5.23 -14.68
CA THR A 68 4.69 5.17 -16.03
C THR A 68 6.17 5.55 -16.02
N GLY A 69 6.53 6.59 -15.23
CA GLY A 69 7.92 7.01 -15.06
C GLY A 69 8.82 5.91 -14.49
N GLU A 70 8.34 5.14 -13.52
CA GLU A 70 9.05 3.99 -12.96
C GLU A 70 9.07 2.81 -13.95
N ALA A 71 7.95 2.53 -14.61
CA ALA A 71 7.79 1.42 -15.55
C ALA A 71 8.77 1.52 -16.74
N ILE A 72 8.92 2.70 -17.34
CA ILE A 72 9.81 2.88 -18.49
C ILE A 72 11.31 2.88 -18.13
N GLN A 73 11.65 2.89 -16.85
CA GLN A 73 13.04 2.67 -16.42
C GLN A 73 13.40 1.18 -16.48
N VAL A 74 12.42 0.27 -16.50
CA VAL A 74 12.68 -1.16 -16.64
C VAL A 74 13.15 -1.44 -18.06
N PRO A 75 14.32 -2.12 -18.24
CA PRO A 75 14.89 -2.36 -19.55
C PRO A 75 13.93 -3.07 -20.50
N GLY A 76 13.81 -2.54 -21.71
CA GLY A 76 12.93 -3.08 -22.75
C GLY A 76 11.45 -2.74 -22.57
N VAL A 77 11.11 -1.74 -21.79
CA VAL A 77 9.73 -1.21 -21.67
C VAL A 77 9.64 0.14 -22.36
N LYS A 78 8.59 0.34 -23.16
CA LYS A 78 8.35 1.59 -23.90
C LYS A 78 6.90 2.01 -23.79
N LEU A 79 6.66 3.28 -23.47
CA LEU A 79 5.35 3.89 -23.57
C LEU A 79 5.03 4.23 -25.03
N VAL A 80 3.86 3.84 -25.51
CA VAL A 80 3.40 4.10 -26.89
C VAL A 80 2.07 4.84 -26.96
N ALA A 81 1.28 4.84 -25.88
CA ALA A 81 -0.02 5.51 -25.88
C ALA A 81 -0.44 5.97 -24.47
N VAL A 82 -1.28 7.02 -24.41
CA VAL A 82 -1.85 7.56 -23.17
C VAL A 82 -3.31 7.93 -23.40
N ALA A 83 -4.18 7.51 -22.48
CA ALA A 83 -5.56 7.97 -22.41
C ALA A 83 -5.83 8.73 -21.11
N ASP A 84 -6.49 9.88 -21.20
CA ASP A 84 -7.00 10.63 -20.04
C ASP A 84 -8.19 11.49 -20.48
N CYS A 85 -9.15 11.68 -19.59
CA CYS A 85 -10.33 12.50 -19.87
C CYS A 85 -10.05 14.02 -19.84
N TYR A 86 -8.83 14.47 -19.50
CA TYR A 86 -8.46 15.88 -19.48
C TYR A 86 -7.34 16.19 -20.49
N ASN A 87 -7.61 17.17 -21.39
CA ASN A 87 -6.68 17.54 -22.46
C ASN A 87 -5.30 17.94 -21.96
N GLY A 88 -5.22 18.73 -20.89
CA GLY A 88 -3.93 19.20 -20.38
C GLY A 88 -3.01 18.06 -19.92
N ARG A 89 -3.55 16.92 -19.45
CA ARG A 89 -2.74 15.74 -19.15
C ARG A 89 -2.25 15.01 -20.40
N LEU A 90 -3.05 15.01 -21.47
CA LEU A 90 -2.64 14.45 -22.76
C LEU A 90 -1.52 15.28 -23.40
N GLU A 91 -1.61 16.60 -23.33
CA GLU A 91 -0.55 17.51 -23.75
C GLU A 91 0.72 17.32 -22.93
N ARG A 92 0.56 17.26 -21.60
CA ARG A 92 1.68 17.02 -20.69
C ARG A 92 2.39 15.66 -20.95
N SER A 93 1.63 14.66 -21.34
CA SER A 93 2.19 13.34 -21.70
C SER A 93 3.11 13.44 -22.92
N LYS A 94 2.73 14.21 -23.94
CA LYS A 94 3.60 14.48 -25.12
C LYS A 94 4.84 15.28 -24.76
N GLU A 95 4.75 16.22 -23.85
CA GLU A 95 5.92 16.97 -23.37
C GLU A 95 6.93 16.08 -22.64
N LEU A 96 6.43 15.09 -21.87
CA LEU A 96 7.26 14.21 -21.05
C LEU A 96 7.88 13.07 -21.85
N TRP A 97 7.10 12.47 -22.74
CA TRP A 97 7.46 11.20 -23.39
C TRP A 97 7.63 11.29 -24.90
N GLY A 98 7.46 12.48 -25.48
CA GLY A 98 7.68 12.76 -26.88
C GLY A 98 6.40 13.11 -27.64
N ALA A 99 6.54 14.00 -28.63
CA ALA A 99 5.42 14.50 -29.44
C ALA A 99 4.70 13.40 -30.22
N ASP A 100 5.39 12.30 -30.53
CA ASP A 100 4.86 11.15 -31.28
C ASP A 100 4.04 10.18 -30.39
N THR A 101 3.99 10.41 -29.07
CA THR A 101 3.16 9.60 -28.16
C THR A 101 1.69 9.72 -28.57
N PHE A 102 1.05 8.59 -28.92
CA PHE A 102 -0.37 8.60 -29.19
C PHE A 102 -1.17 8.99 -27.94
N THR A 103 -2.11 9.93 -28.09
CA THR A 103 -2.94 10.39 -26.98
C THR A 103 -4.40 10.43 -27.38
N THR A 104 -5.29 10.01 -26.47
CA THR A 104 -6.74 9.97 -26.71
C THR A 104 -7.52 10.24 -25.42
N ARG A 105 -8.80 10.66 -25.55
CA ARG A 105 -9.74 10.68 -24.42
C ARG A 105 -10.43 9.33 -24.19
N ASP A 106 -10.41 8.42 -25.19
CA ASP A 106 -11.07 7.14 -25.16
C ASP A 106 -10.06 5.99 -25.04
N TYR A 107 -10.00 5.35 -23.88
CA TYR A 107 -9.09 4.23 -23.68
C TYR A 107 -9.39 3.02 -24.59
N ASN A 108 -10.62 2.90 -25.13
CA ASN A 108 -10.94 1.83 -26.09
C ASN A 108 -10.07 1.92 -27.35
N GLU A 109 -9.71 3.12 -27.80
CA GLU A 109 -8.76 3.31 -28.91
C GLU A 109 -7.38 2.73 -28.60
N ILE A 110 -6.97 2.72 -27.32
CA ILE A 110 -5.74 2.03 -26.89
C ILE A 110 -5.92 0.51 -26.95
N LEU A 111 -7.08 0.00 -26.55
CA LEU A 111 -7.33 -1.44 -26.53
C LEU A 111 -7.37 -2.06 -27.93
N GLU A 112 -7.77 -1.29 -28.95
CA GLU A 112 -7.78 -1.69 -30.35
C GLU A 112 -6.37 -1.77 -30.97
N ARG A 113 -5.38 -1.13 -30.36
CA ARG A 113 -4.01 -1.10 -30.85
C ARG A 113 -3.32 -2.46 -30.69
N LYS A 114 -2.77 -3.00 -31.77
CA LYS A 114 -2.07 -4.27 -31.78
C LYS A 114 -0.63 -4.18 -31.24
N ASP A 115 -0.09 -2.98 -31.19
CA ASP A 115 1.26 -2.70 -30.71
C ASP A 115 1.31 -2.41 -29.19
N VAL A 116 0.21 -2.49 -28.47
CA VAL A 116 0.16 -2.40 -27.00
C VAL A 116 0.11 -3.81 -26.43
N ASP A 117 1.10 -4.16 -25.60
CA ASP A 117 1.22 -5.46 -24.92
C ASP A 117 0.57 -5.44 -23.53
N ALA A 118 0.77 -4.34 -22.80
CA ALA A 118 0.25 -4.18 -21.44
C ALA A 118 -0.22 -2.75 -21.18
N VAL A 119 -1.10 -2.59 -20.19
CA VAL A 119 -1.61 -1.29 -19.77
C VAL A 119 -1.32 -1.03 -18.30
N ILE A 120 -1.07 0.25 -17.97
CA ILE A 120 -1.06 0.77 -16.61
C ILE A 120 -2.37 1.53 -16.42
N ILE A 121 -3.16 1.14 -15.41
CA ILE A 121 -4.43 1.76 -15.08
C ILE A 121 -4.24 2.58 -13.80
N GLY A 122 -4.17 3.92 -13.97
CA GLY A 122 -4.06 4.91 -12.90
C GLY A 122 -5.29 5.84 -12.84
N THR A 123 -6.46 5.32 -13.18
CA THR A 123 -7.75 5.98 -13.14
C THR A 123 -8.25 6.20 -11.69
N PRO A 124 -9.36 6.93 -11.46
CA PRO A 124 -10.11 6.82 -10.20
C PRO A 124 -10.61 5.39 -9.93
N ASP A 125 -10.84 5.06 -8.65
CA ASP A 125 -11.16 3.71 -8.18
C ASP A 125 -12.34 3.06 -8.92
N HIS A 126 -13.39 3.84 -9.19
CA HIS A 126 -14.61 3.33 -9.85
C HIS A 126 -14.40 2.85 -11.29
N TRP A 127 -13.26 3.18 -11.90
CA TRP A 127 -12.86 2.70 -13.23
C TRP A 127 -11.96 1.46 -13.22
N HIS A 128 -11.34 1.12 -12.08
CA HIS A 128 -10.34 0.05 -12.01
C HIS A 128 -10.87 -1.28 -12.55
N LYS A 129 -12.07 -1.68 -12.14
CA LYS A 129 -12.70 -2.91 -12.60
C LYS A 129 -12.97 -2.90 -14.11
N GLN A 130 -13.67 -1.87 -14.60
CA GLN A 130 -14.07 -1.86 -16.01
C GLN A 130 -12.86 -1.80 -16.93
N ALA A 131 -11.91 -0.88 -16.68
CA ALA A 131 -10.71 -0.74 -17.49
C ALA A 131 -9.84 -2.02 -17.47
N SER A 132 -9.73 -2.71 -16.31
CA SER A 132 -8.98 -3.96 -16.20
C SER A 132 -9.62 -5.10 -16.98
N VAL A 133 -10.94 -5.29 -16.83
CA VAL A 133 -11.69 -6.34 -17.52
C VAL A 133 -11.64 -6.14 -19.03
N ASP A 134 -11.87 -4.93 -19.51
CA ASP A 134 -11.83 -4.62 -20.94
C ASP A 134 -10.43 -4.82 -21.52
N SER A 135 -9.39 -4.40 -20.79
CA SER A 135 -8.00 -4.59 -21.21
C SER A 135 -7.64 -6.07 -21.32
N MET A 136 -7.99 -6.88 -20.32
CA MET A 136 -7.72 -8.33 -20.37
C MET A 136 -8.49 -9.02 -21.48
N LYS A 137 -9.75 -8.65 -21.72
CA LYS A 137 -10.56 -9.15 -22.86
C LYS A 137 -9.98 -8.74 -24.21
N ALA A 138 -9.35 -7.56 -24.30
CA ALA A 138 -8.62 -7.10 -25.48
C ALA A 138 -7.22 -7.73 -25.63
N GLY A 139 -6.87 -8.67 -24.74
CA GLY A 139 -5.60 -9.40 -24.82
C GLY A 139 -4.40 -8.66 -24.24
N LYS A 140 -4.61 -7.60 -23.43
CA LYS A 140 -3.54 -6.85 -22.78
C LYS A 140 -3.27 -7.39 -21.37
N ASP A 141 -2.00 -7.41 -20.95
CA ASP A 141 -1.66 -7.61 -19.56
C ASP A 141 -1.89 -6.30 -18.78
N VAL A 142 -2.18 -6.37 -17.49
CA VAL A 142 -2.69 -5.23 -16.72
C VAL A 142 -1.86 -5.00 -15.47
N TYR A 143 -1.42 -3.77 -15.29
CA TYR A 143 -1.06 -3.21 -13.99
C TYR A 143 -2.20 -2.28 -13.58
N CYS A 144 -2.89 -2.59 -12.49
CA CYS A 144 -4.00 -1.78 -12.00
C CYS A 144 -3.63 -1.18 -10.65
N GLU A 145 -3.71 0.15 -10.53
CA GLU A 145 -3.51 0.81 -9.25
C GLU A 145 -4.48 0.31 -8.17
N LYS A 146 -4.02 0.42 -6.93
CA LYS A 146 -4.85 0.11 -5.75
C LYS A 146 -5.88 1.24 -5.49
N PRO A 147 -7.00 0.95 -4.84
CA PRO A 147 -7.51 -0.38 -4.49
C PRO A 147 -7.98 -1.13 -5.72
N MET A 148 -7.79 -2.45 -5.78
CA MET A 148 -8.24 -3.26 -6.91
C MET A 148 -9.72 -3.05 -7.23
N ILE A 149 -10.54 -2.84 -6.21
CA ILE A 149 -11.99 -2.73 -6.31
C ILE A 149 -12.51 -1.44 -5.65
N HIS A 150 -13.56 -0.89 -6.21
CA HIS A 150 -14.37 0.17 -5.60
C HIS A 150 -15.51 -0.42 -4.74
N GLU A 151 -16.11 -1.51 -5.20
CA GLU A 151 -17.17 -2.25 -4.52
C GLU A 151 -16.85 -3.76 -4.49
N TYR A 152 -17.38 -4.49 -3.50
CA TYR A 152 -17.15 -5.94 -3.36
C TYR A 152 -17.54 -6.75 -4.60
N LYS A 153 -18.60 -6.36 -5.30
CA LYS A 153 -19.07 -7.04 -6.51
C LYS A 153 -18.07 -7.01 -7.67
N ASP A 154 -17.08 -6.14 -7.64
CA ASP A 154 -16.11 -5.94 -8.72
C ASP A 154 -15.04 -7.03 -8.76
N GLY A 155 -14.66 -7.56 -7.60
CA GLY A 155 -13.54 -8.49 -7.46
C GLY A 155 -13.70 -9.82 -8.22
N PRO A 156 -14.83 -10.52 -8.08
CA PRO A 156 -15.03 -11.81 -8.76
C PRO A 156 -14.86 -11.72 -10.28
N GLU A 157 -15.43 -10.70 -10.94
CA GLU A 157 -15.33 -10.54 -12.40
C GLU A 157 -13.88 -10.28 -12.84
N MET A 158 -13.09 -9.50 -12.08
CA MET A 158 -11.68 -9.26 -12.41
C MET A 158 -10.87 -10.55 -12.30
N ILE A 159 -11.08 -11.35 -11.23
CA ILE A 159 -10.40 -12.63 -11.00
C ILE A 159 -10.75 -13.64 -12.10
N GLU A 160 -12.05 -13.77 -12.42
CA GLU A 160 -12.54 -14.69 -13.46
C GLU A 160 -12.03 -14.29 -14.84
N THR A 161 -12.02 -12.98 -15.16
CA THR A 161 -11.51 -12.49 -16.43
C THR A 161 -10.03 -12.77 -16.59
N ALA A 162 -9.22 -12.55 -15.56
CA ALA A 162 -7.79 -12.85 -15.58
C ALA A 162 -7.54 -14.34 -15.88
N LYS A 163 -8.31 -15.24 -15.22
CA LYS A 163 -8.23 -16.69 -15.45
C LYS A 163 -8.68 -17.06 -16.87
N ALA A 164 -9.81 -16.54 -17.32
CA ALA A 164 -10.40 -16.89 -18.62
C ALA A 164 -9.55 -16.42 -19.80
N THR A 165 -8.90 -15.25 -19.68
CA THR A 165 -8.08 -14.66 -20.74
C THR A 165 -6.59 -15.08 -20.65
N ASN A 166 -6.18 -15.72 -19.55
CA ASN A 166 -4.79 -16.02 -19.23
C ASN A 166 -3.90 -14.77 -19.29
N ARG A 167 -4.45 -13.60 -18.90
CA ARG A 167 -3.69 -12.36 -18.82
C ARG A 167 -3.09 -12.18 -17.43
N ILE A 168 -1.91 -11.57 -17.39
CA ILE A 168 -1.28 -11.15 -16.15
C ILE A 168 -2.02 -9.91 -15.66
N ILE A 169 -2.42 -9.91 -14.39
CA ILE A 169 -2.85 -8.70 -13.69
C ILE A 169 -2.07 -8.57 -12.40
N GLN A 170 -1.43 -7.43 -12.19
CA GLN A 170 -0.78 -7.05 -10.94
C GLN A 170 -1.43 -5.81 -10.37
N ILE A 171 -1.66 -5.84 -9.05
CA ILE A 171 -2.26 -4.71 -8.33
C ILE A 171 -1.17 -3.83 -7.74
N GLY A 172 -1.36 -2.52 -7.80
CA GLY A 172 -0.36 -1.50 -7.51
C GLY A 172 -0.16 -1.20 -6.02
N SER A 173 -0.01 -2.21 -5.16
CA SER A 173 0.44 -2.01 -3.78
C SER A 173 1.97 -2.20 -3.69
N GLN A 174 2.72 -1.27 -4.23
CA GLN A 174 4.15 -1.37 -4.55
C GLN A 174 5.02 -1.89 -3.39
N ARG A 175 4.64 -1.61 -2.14
CA ARG A 175 5.40 -1.99 -0.94
C ARG A 175 5.57 -3.50 -0.75
N VAL A 176 4.69 -4.34 -1.32
CA VAL A 176 4.86 -5.81 -1.26
C VAL A 176 6.09 -6.30 -2.05
N SER A 177 6.62 -5.46 -2.95
CA SER A 177 7.88 -5.73 -3.66
C SER A 177 9.11 -5.16 -2.94
N SER A 178 8.93 -4.46 -1.81
CA SER A 178 10.03 -3.85 -1.06
C SER A 178 10.95 -4.88 -0.43
N ILE A 179 12.27 -4.67 -0.57
CA ILE A 179 13.29 -5.47 0.15
C ILE A 179 13.12 -5.37 1.68
N LEU A 180 12.55 -4.26 2.17
CA LEU A 180 12.25 -4.09 3.60
C LEU A 180 11.11 -5.01 4.04
N TYR A 181 10.04 -5.12 3.25
CA TYR A 181 8.92 -6.01 3.54
C TYR A 181 9.32 -7.48 3.41
N ALA A 182 10.17 -7.80 2.42
CA ALA A 182 10.77 -9.15 2.30
C ALA A 182 11.61 -9.48 3.54
N LYS A 183 12.41 -8.52 4.05
CA LYS A 183 13.20 -8.70 5.27
C LYS A 183 12.32 -8.84 6.52
N ALA A 184 11.25 -8.04 6.62
CA ALA A 184 10.29 -8.17 7.71
C ALA A 184 9.61 -9.55 7.73
N LYS A 185 9.22 -10.06 6.56
CA LYS A 185 8.66 -11.40 6.40
C LYS A 185 9.64 -12.49 6.85
N GLU A 186 10.92 -12.38 6.44
CA GLU A 186 12.00 -13.28 6.87
C GLU A 186 12.17 -13.27 8.40
N LEU A 187 12.25 -12.06 9.00
CA LEU A 187 12.40 -11.90 10.45
C LEU A 187 11.21 -12.49 11.21
N LEU A 188 9.98 -12.24 10.76
CA LEU A 188 8.79 -12.81 11.38
C LEU A 188 8.78 -14.34 11.28
N ALA A 189 9.08 -14.89 10.09
CA ALA A 189 9.13 -16.33 9.85
C ALA A 189 10.23 -17.04 10.66
N SER A 190 11.34 -16.35 10.94
CA SER A 190 12.42 -16.87 11.79
C SER A 190 12.11 -16.87 13.29
N GLY A 191 10.95 -16.31 13.69
CA GLY A 191 10.58 -16.17 15.10
C GLY A 191 11.33 -15.06 15.83
N ALA A 192 11.84 -14.06 15.11
CA ALA A 192 12.66 -12.97 15.68
C ALA A 192 11.97 -12.17 16.81
N ILE A 193 10.63 -12.20 16.88
CA ILE A 193 9.81 -11.57 17.91
C ILE A 193 8.95 -12.56 18.70
N GLY A 194 9.22 -13.85 18.57
CA GLY A 194 8.37 -14.90 19.15
C GLY A 194 7.04 -15.05 18.42
N LYS A 195 5.98 -15.38 19.14
CA LYS A 195 4.64 -15.54 18.58
C LYS A 195 3.97 -14.19 18.40
N LEU A 196 3.61 -13.84 17.14
CA LEU A 196 2.85 -12.62 16.85
C LEU A 196 1.50 -12.61 17.58
N ASN A 197 1.15 -11.50 18.21
CA ASN A 197 -0.13 -11.32 18.90
C ASN A 197 -0.86 -10.03 18.48
N MET A 198 -0.15 -9.01 17.98
CA MET A 198 -0.75 -7.75 17.56
C MET A 198 0.04 -7.09 16.43
N VAL A 199 -0.66 -6.47 15.51
CA VAL A 199 -0.11 -5.52 14.54
C VAL A 199 -0.79 -4.18 14.74
N THR A 200 0.01 -3.11 14.84
CA THR A 200 -0.49 -1.73 14.86
C THR A 200 0.04 -1.02 13.63
N ALA A 201 -0.85 -0.43 12.85
CA ALA A 201 -0.47 0.28 11.65
C ALA A 201 -1.10 1.67 11.61
N ARG A 202 -0.36 2.63 11.09
CA ARG A 202 -0.78 4.01 10.99
C ARG A 202 -0.35 4.65 9.69
N TRP A 203 -1.15 5.65 9.27
CA TRP A 203 -0.80 6.57 8.21
C TRP A 203 -1.35 7.95 8.55
N GLU A 204 -0.49 8.81 9.04
CA GLU A 204 -0.83 10.14 9.52
C GLU A 204 -0.41 11.18 8.48
N ARG A 205 -1.30 12.11 8.15
CA ARG A 205 -1.07 13.23 7.25
C ARG A 205 -1.50 14.53 7.91
N ASN A 206 -0.88 15.64 7.51
CA ASN A 206 -1.22 16.97 8.06
C ASN A 206 -1.16 18.07 6.98
N SER A 207 -1.16 17.70 5.72
CA SER A 207 -1.11 18.66 4.62
C SER A 207 -2.41 18.70 3.83
N SER A 208 -2.70 19.84 3.22
CA SER A 208 -3.86 20.01 2.34
C SER A 208 -3.80 19.04 1.15
N ILE A 209 -2.61 18.84 0.56
CA ILE A 209 -2.40 17.88 -0.53
C ILE A 209 -2.60 16.46 -0.02
N GLY A 210 -2.10 16.13 1.18
CA GLY A 210 -2.31 14.85 1.83
C GLY A 210 -3.79 14.52 2.06
N ALA A 211 -4.62 15.56 2.27
CA ALA A 211 -6.08 15.47 2.39
C ALA A 211 -6.81 15.61 1.05
N TRP A 212 -6.14 15.32 -0.07
CA TRP A 212 -6.68 15.28 -1.43
C TRP A 212 -7.13 16.63 -2.02
N ASN A 213 -6.68 17.77 -1.47
CA ASN A 213 -6.92 19.10 -2.04
C ASN A 213 -5.92 19.37 -3.17
N TYR A 214 -6.02 18.58 -4.25
CA TYR A 214 -5.16 18.73 -5.41
C TYR A 214 -5.50 19.98 -6.20
N THR A 215 -4.49 20.53 -6.88
CA THR A 215 -4.68 21.71 -7.72
C THR A 215 -5.66 21.45 -8.86
N ILE A 216 -6.61 22.36 -9.04
CA ILE A 216 -7.52 22.39 -10.17
C ILE A 216 -6.92 23.34 -11.22
N PRO A 217 -6.70 22.91 -12.48
CA PRO A 217 -6.14 23.79 -13.50
C PRO A 217 -7.15 24.88 -13.90
N PRO A 218 -6.65 26.06 -14.29
CA PRO A 218 -7.51 27.22 -14.58
C PRO A 218 -8.40 27.06 -15.82
N ASP A 219 -8.06 26.13 -16.72
CA ASP A 219 -8.80 25.80 -17.94
C ASP A 219 -9.82 24.66 -17.74
N ALA A 220 -10.00 24.17 -16.51
CA ALA A 220 -10.94 23.10 -16.20
C ALA A 220 -12.38 23.49 -16.59
N SER A 221 -12.92 22.84 -17.62
CA SER A 221 -14.23 23.11 -18.19
C SER A 221 -14.80 21.84 -18.86
N PRO A 222 -16.10 21.81 -19.22
CA PRO A 222 -16.67 20.68 -19.98
C PRO A 222 -16.01 20.47 -21.36
N GLU A 223 -15.39 21.49 -21.94
CA GLU A 223 -14.68 21.40 -23.22
C GLU A 223 -13.31 20.74 -23.08
N THR A 224 -12.63 20.98 -21.98
CA THR A 224 -11.29 20.45 -21.71
C THR A 224 -11.33 19.10 -20.96
N CYS A 225 -12.41 18.83 -20.23
CA CYS A 225 -12.62 17.63 -19.44
C CYS A 225 -13.78 16.81 -20.03
N ASP A 226 -13.56 15.58 -20.45
CA ASP A 226 -14.61 14.65 -20.89
C ASP A 226 -15.36 14.13 -19.66
N TRP A 227 -16.26 14.93 -19.15
CA TRP A 227 -17.00 14.62 -17.93
C TRP A 227 -17.88 13.37 -18.06
N PRO A 228 -18.64 13.16 -19.15
CA PRO A 228 -19.43 11.94 -19.31
C PRO A 228 -18.59 10.66 -19.24
N ARG A 229 -17.38 10.67 -19.84
CA ARG A 229 -16.46 9.54 -19.81
C ARG A 229 -15.85 9.36 -18.42
N PHE A 230 -15.47 10.45 -17.75
CA PHE A 230 -14.98 10.40 -16.38
C PHE A 230 -15.99 9.78 -15.42
N GLU A 231 -17.27 10.21 -15.48
CA GLU A 231 -18.33 9.64 -14.62
C GLU A 231 -18.56 8.15 -14.87
N GLY A 232 -18.47 7.69 -16.12
CA GLY A 232 -18.73 6.29 -16.47
C GLY A 232 -20.06 5.80 -15.90
N ASN A 233 -20.03 4.82 -15.01
CA ASN A 233 -21.20 4.24 -14.35
C ASN A 233 -21.57 4.92 -13.02
N ALA A 234 -20.85 5.95 -12.59
CA ALA A 234 -21.20 6.72 -11.39
C ALA A 234 -22.51 7.51 -11.59
N PRO A 235 -23.15 7.96 -10.50
CA PRO A 235 -24.35 8.81 -10.58
C PRO A 235 -24.11 10.05 -11.43
N LYS A 236 -25.04 10.32 -12.36
CA LYS A 236 -24.91 11.44 -13.30
C LYS A 236 -25.20 12.75 -12.64
N MET A 237 -24.32 13.73 -12.86
CA MET A 237 -24.42 15.08 -12.30
C MET A 237 -23.81 16.12 -13.22
N PRO A 238 -24.12 17.43 -13.02
CA PRO A 238 -23.46 18.50 -13.75
C PRO A 238 -21.94 18.47 -13.54
N PHE A 239 -21.21 18.93 -14.56
CA PHE A 239 -19.75 19.03 -14.49
C PHE A 239 -19.28 19.75 -13.21
N SER A 240 -18.30 19.17 -12.55
CA SER A 240 -17.61 19.76 -11.41
C SER A 240 -16.10 19.54 -11.55
N ALA A 241 -15.36 20.62 -11.72
CA ALA A 241 -13.90 20.56 -11.75
C ALA A 241 -13.31 19.98 -10.45
N GLU A 242 -13.94 20.31 -9.31
CA GLU A 242 -13.52 19.76 -8.02
C GLU A 242 -13.69 18.24 -7.99
N ARG A 243 -14.86 17.72 -8.40
CA ARG A 243 -15.09 16.27 -8.44
C ARG A 243 -14.19 15.55 -9.45
N PHE A 244 -13.81 16.23 -10.53
CA PHE A 244 -12.90 15.66 -11.52
C PHE A 244 -11.45 15.56 -11.00
N PHE A 245 -10.89 16.64 -10.46
CA PHE A 245 -9.48 16.71 -10.07
C PHE A 245 -9.22 16.27 -8.63
N GLN A 246 -10.22 16.30 -7.77
CA GLN A 246 -10.15 15.92 -6.35
C GLN A 246 -11.09 14.75 -6.03
N TRP A 247 -11.26 13.83 -6.97
CA TRP A 247 -12.25 12.76 -6.96
C TRP A 247 -12.24 11.88 -5.69
N ARG A 248 -11.07 11.71 -5.05
CA ARG A 248 -10.94 10.93 -3.79
C ARG A 248 -11.79 11.47 -2.65
N LYS A 249 -12.22 12.71 -2.72
CA LYS A 249 -13.14 13.31 -1.74
C LYS A 249 -14.55 12.75 -1.80
N TRP A 250 -14.91 12.02 -2.88
CA TRP A 250 -16.28 11.61 -3.19
C TRP A 250 -16.40 10.11 -3.33
N LYS A 251 -17.37 9.51 -2.60
CA LYS A 251 -17.64 8.06 -2.61
C LYS A 251 -18.09 7.54 -3.98
N ASP A 252 -18.62 8.43 -4.83
CA ASP A 252 -19.02 8.06 -6.19
C ASP A 252 -17.82 7.62 -7.04
N TYR A 253 -16.59 8.05 -6.70
CA TYR A 253 -15.39 7.85 -7.51
C TYR A 253 -14.26 7.17 -6.77
N GLY A 254 -14.25 7.26 -5.43
CA GLY A 254 -13.20 6.73 -4.58
C GLY A 254 -13.71 6.03 -3.34
N SER A 255 -12.89 5.12 -2.80
CA SER A 255 -13.22 4.28 -1.65
C SER A 255 -12.88 4.95 -0.30
N GLY A 256 -12.53 6.26 -0.34
CA GLY A 256 -12.13 7.01 0.85
C GLY A 256 -10.82 6.50 1.46
N VAL A 257 -10.62 6.75 2.75
CA VAL A 257 -9.43 6.33 3.51
C VAL A 257 -9.18 4.82 3.43
N ALA A 258 -10.25 4.02 3.38
CA ALA A 258 -10.14 2.56 3.32
C ALA A 258 -9.41 2.11 2.05
N GLY A 259 -9.86 2.53 0.87
CA GLY A 259 -9.24 2.17 -0.40
C GLY A 259 -7.94 2.92 -0.68
N ASP A 260 -7.80 4.17 -0.21
CA ASP A 260 -6.57 4.94 -0.48
C ASP A 260 -5.40 4.51 0.42
N LEU A 261 -5.61 4.29 1.73
CA LEU A 261 -4.52 4.08 2.69
C LEU A 261 -4.59 2.73 3.43
N PHE A 262 -5.76 2.32 3.94
CA PHE A 262 -5.83 1.04 4.67
C PHE A 262 -5.43 -0.13 3.79
N VAL A 263 -5.74 -0.10 2.49
CA VAL A 263 -5.35 -1.16 1.56
C VAL A 263 -3.84 -1.43 1.55
N HIS A 264 -2.99 -0.40 1.65
CA HIS A 264 -1.54 -0.57 1.75
C HIS A 264 -1.13 -1.25 3.06
N LEU A 265 -1.79 -0.90 4.17
CA LEU A 265 -1.52 -1.47 5.48
C LEU A 265 -1.99 -2.93 5.55
N PHE A 266 -3.11 -3.26 4.89
CA PHE A 266 -3.57 -4.64 4.75
C PHE A 266 -2.65 -5.46 3.85
N SER A 267 -2.31 -4.98 2.65
CA SER A 267 -1.42 -5.71 1.74
C SER A 267 -0.05 -5.96 2.38
N GLY A 268 0.51 -4.98 3.09
CA GLY A 268 1.74 -5.15 3.86
C GLY A 268 1.62 -6.20 4.96
N THR A 269 0.54 -6.13 5.76
CA THR A 269 0.27 -7.11 6.82
C THR A 269 0.10 -8.51 6.24
N HIS A 270 -0.70 -8.67 5.18
CA HIS A 270 -0.94 -9.98 4.54
C HIS A 270 0.34 -10.56 3.93
N PHE A 271 1.14 -9.74 3.25
CA PHE A 271 2.40 -10.18 2.66
C PHE A 271 3.39 -10.68 3.72
N ILE A 272 3.54 -9.94 4.83
CA ILE A 272 4.53 -10.24 5.88
C ILE A 272 4.08 -11.45 6.72
N THR A 273 2.80 -11.52 7.10
CA THR A 273 2.27 -12.61 7.93
C THR A 273 1.88 -13.87 7.15
N GLY A 274 1.75 -13.77 5.83
CA GLY A 274 1.16 -14.82 4.99
C GLY A 274 -0.34 -15.02 5.22
N SER A 275 -1.03 -14.04 5.81
CA SER A 275 -2.47 -14.10 6.07
C SER A 275 -3.29 -13.80 4.82
N HIS A 276 -4.48 -14.41 4.72
CA HIS A 276 -5.44 -14.15 3.65
C HIS A 276 -6.44 -13.03 3.99
N GLY A 277 -6.45 -12.56 5.24
CA GLY A 277 -7.33 -11.48 5.67
C GLY A 277 -7.92 -11.69 7.05
N PRO A 278 -8.61 -10.68 7.59
CA PRO A 278 -9.32 -10.78 8.86
C PRO A 278 -10.60 -11.62 8.72
N THR A 279 -11.07 -12.17 9.84
CA THR A 279 -12.37 -12.87 9.92
C THR A 279 -13.50 -11.92 10.27
N GLN A 280 -13.19 -10.79 10.87
CA GLN A 280 -14.12 -9.70 11.16
C GLN A 280 -13.37 -8.39 11.38
N GLY A 281 -14.11 -7.28 11.25
CA GLY A 281 -13.59 -5.95 11.53
C GLY A 281 -14.64 -5.01 12.07
N MET A 282 -14.19 -4.05 12.86
CA MET A 282 -14.97 -2.93 13.35
C MET A 282 -14.18 -1.63 13.10
N ALA A 283 -14.88 -0.60 12.64
CA ALA A 283 -14.27 0.71 12.43
C ALA A 283 -15.20 1.84 12.88
N THR A 284 -14.56 2.96 13.21
CA THR A 284 -15.21 4.23 13.49
C THR A 284 -14.43 5.35 12.81
N GLY A 285 -15.07 6.48 12.57
CA GLY A 285 -14.43 7.63 11.95
C GLY A 285 -15.37 8.81 11.83
N GLY A 286 -14.82 9.91 11.35
CA GLY A 286 -15.59 11.14 11.20
C GLY A 286 -14.91 12.12 10.25
N LEU A 287 -15.69 13.12 9.81
CA LEU A 287 -15.20 14.28 9.10
C LEU A 287 -15.07 15.42 10.13
N HIS A 288 -13.87 15.59 10.67
CA HIS A 288 -13.64 16.49 11.80
C HIS A 288 -13.15 17.88 11.36
N TYR A 289 -12.26 17.94 10.41
CA TYR A 289 -11.60 19.18 9.98
C TYR A 289 -11.91 19.59 8.54
N TRP A 290 -11.72 18.72 7.55
CA TRP A 290 -11.83 19.05 6.11
C TRP A 290 -13.28 19.13 5.64
N LYS A 291 -14.07 20.06 6.23
CA LYS A 291 -15.51 20.27 5.96
C LYS A 291 -15.72 21.11 4.70
N ASP A 292 -15.14 20.72 3.59
CA ASP A 292 -15.16 21.38 2.28
C ASP A 292 -16.22 20.80 1.32
N GLY A 293 -17.22 20.13 1.85
CA GLY A 293 -18.30 19.52 1.06
C GLY A 293 -18.07 18.07 0.69
N ARG A 294 -16.89 17.50 1.00
CA ARG A 294 -16.57 16.09 0.78
C ARG A 294 -17.47 15.13 1.58
N ASP A 295 -17.63 13.93 1.10
CA ASP A 295 -18.26 12.84 1.86
C ASP A 295 -17.26 11.80 2.39
N ALA A 296 -16.01 11.86 1.95
CA ALA A 296 -14.94 11.04 2.49
C ALA A 296 -14.49 11.55 3.87
N LEU A 297 -14.29 10.61 4.81
CA LEU A 297 -13.86 10.90 6.17
C LEU A 297 -12.38 11.31 6.21
N ASP A 298 -11.99 12.12 7.19
CA ASP A 298 -10.61 12.55 7.41
C ASP A 298 -9.92 11.84 8.58
N VAL A 299 -10.69 11.18 9.45
CA VAL A 299 -10.16 10.30 10.51
C VAL A 299 -10.90 8.97 10.48
N VAL A 300 -10.15 7.86 10.42
CA VAL A 300 -10.70 6.50 10.47
C VAL A 300 -9.82 5.61 11.34
N LEU A 301 -10.46 4.87 12.24
CA LEU A 301 -9.86 3.91 13.16
C LEU A 301 -10.51 2.55 12.93
N GLY A 302 -9.71 1.47 12.86
CA GLY A 302 -10.22 0.12 12.65
C GLY A 302 -9.52 -0.93 13.51
N LEU A 303 -10.28 -1.96 13.90
CA LEU A 303 -9.83 -3.14 14.64
C LEU A 303 -10.27 -4.39 13.88
N PHE A 304 -9.36 -5.35 13.69
CA PHE A 304 -9.59 -6.53 12.86
C PHE A 304 -9.01 -7.78 13.53
N ASP A 305 -9.77 -8.86 13.50
CA ASP A 305 -9.39 -10.15 14.07
C ASP A 305 -8.92 -11.10 12.99
N TYR A 306 -7.81 -11.79 13.24
CA TYR A 306 -7.22 -12.77 12.33
C TYR A 306 -7.27 -14.18 12.90
N ALA A 307 -7.62 -15.17 12.07
CA ALA A 307 -7.67 -16.57 12.46
C ALA A 307 -6.33 -17.12 12.96
N GLN A 308 -5.22 -16.51 12.54
CA GLN A 308 -3.86 -16.87 12.98
C GLN A 308 -3.55 -16.48 14.43
N GLY A 309 -4.48 -15.82 15.13
CA GLY A 309 -4.36 -15.50 16.56
C GLY A 309 -3.65 -14.19 16.85
N PHE A 310 -3.78 -13.21 15.98
CA PHE A 310 -3.37 -11.83 16.23
C PHE A 310 -4.49 -10.85 15.87
N ASN A 311 -4.41 -9.63 16.42
CA ASN A 311 -5.31 -8.53 16.08
C ASN A 311 -4.54 -7.46 15.30
N LEU A 312 -5.22 -6.81 14.36
CA LEU A 312 -4.71 -5.64 13.64
C LEU A 312 -5.46 -4.39 14.07
N SER A 313 -4.73 -3.36 14.50
CA SER A 313 -5.25 -2.02 14.78
C SER A 313 -4.76 -1.07 13.71
N LEU A 314 -5.68 -0.39 13.01
CA LEU A 314 -5.37 0.58 11.96
C LEU A 314 -5.87 1.97 12.35
N ARG A 315 -5.08 2.99 12.00
CA ARG A 315 -5.53 4.38 12.07
C ARG A 315 -5.00 5.20 10.91
N VAL A 316 -5.85 6.10 10.43
CA VAL A 316 -5.50 7.17 9.50
C VAL A 316 -6.10 8.46 10.03
N ASN A 317 -5.29 9.50 10.05
CA ASN A 317 -5.70 10.84 10.42
C ASN A 317 -5.09 11.84 9.42
N PHE A 318 -5.94 12.65 8.74
CA PHE A 318 -5.50 13.68 7.80
C PHE A 318 -5.29 15.05 8.45
N VAL A 319 -5.36 15.08 9.78
CA VAL A 319 -5.24 16.30 10.60
C VAL A 319 -4.41 15.98 11.85
N ASP A 320 -3.39 15.15 11.71
CA ASP A 320 -2.48 14.88 12.81
C ASP A 320 -1.65 16.14 13.09
N GLY A 321 -1.76 16.69 14.28
CA GLY A 321 -0.98 17.87 14.71
C GLY A 321 0.51 17.62 14.89
N GLY A 322 0.97 16.39 14.65
CA GLY A 322 2.37 15.99 14.64
C GLY A 322 3.00 15.98 13.25
N GLU A 323 4.10 15.25 13.11
CA GLU A 323 4.72 14.99 11.82
C GLU A 323 3.97 13.92 11.04
N GLU A 324 3.89 14.06 9.71
CA GLU A 324 3.35 13.01 8.85
C GLU A 324 4.15 11.72 9.06
N SER A 325 3.45 10.61 9.29
CA SER A 325 4.09 9.34 9.61
C SER A 325 3.30 8.16 9.06
N GLU A 326 4.03 7.12 8.70
CA GLU A 326 3.47 5.83 8.32
C GLU A 326 4.29 4.70 8.94
N GLY A 327 3.67 3.57 9.17
CA GLY A 327 4.41 2.41 9.66
C GLY A 327 3.53 1.26 10.11
N LEU A 328 4.18 0.11 10.23
CA LEU A 328 3.64 -1.13 10.74
C LEU A 328 4.50 -1.57 11.93
N LEU A 329 3.86 -1.79 13.07
CA LEU A 329 4.49 -2.36 14.27
C LEU A 329 3.91 -3.74 14.54
N PHE A 330 4.74 -4.76 14.42
CA PHE A 330 4.42 -6.15 14.77
C PHE A 330 4.89 -6.41 16.20
N THR A 331 3.99 -6.85 17.06
CA THR A 331 4.26 -7.17 18.46
C THR A 331 4.12 -8.67 18.68
N GLY A 332 5.18 -9.30 19.10
CA GLY A 332 5.20 -10.69 19.53
C GLY A 332 5.40 -10.81 21.04
N ASP A 333 5.45 -12.04 21.54
CA ASP A 333 5.65 -12.32 22.97
C ASP A 333 7.14 -12.28 23.39
N GLU A 334 8.07 -12.16 22.42
CA GLU A 334 9.51 -12.07 22.66
C GLU A 334 10.17 -10.88 21.96
N GLY A 335 9.37 -9.87 21.55
CA GLY A 335 9.90 -8.67 20.94
C GLY A 335 8.93 -7.92 20.06
N THR A 336 9.48 -6.91 19.38
CA THR A 336 8.75 -6.08 18.42
C THR A 336 9.55 -5.91 17.14
N MET A 337 8.84 -5.77 16.01
CA MET A 337 9.41 -5.42 14.71
C MET A 337 8.63 -4.24 14.14
N GLU A 338 9.36 -3.18 13.77
CA GLU A 338 8.74 -1.97 13.20
C GLU A 338 9.28 -1.69 11.81
N ILE A 339 8.38 -1.31 10.90
CA ILE A 339 8.68 -0.93 9.53
C ILE A 339 8.33 0.54 9.36
N GLY A 340 9.29 1.35 8.97
CA GLY A 340 9.12 2.75 8.60
C GLY A 340 9.42 3.00 7.12
N GLY A 341 9.44 4.26 6.70
CA GLY A 341 9.58 4.66 5.30
C GLY A 341 10.89 4.29 4.59
N GLY A 342 11.90 3.78 5.30
CA GLY A 342 13.18 3.40 4.67
C GLY A 342 13.95 2.37 5.48
N TRP A 343 13.29 1.74 6.45
CA TRP A 343 13.93 0.81 7.36
C TRP A 343 12.96 -0.19 7.97
N VAL A 344 13.51 -1.32 8.43
CA VAL A 344 12.85 -2.25 9.34
C VAL A 344 13.77 -2.47 10.54
N SER A 345 13.21 -2.44 11.74
CA SER A 345 13.95 -2.75 12.97
C SER A 345 13.30 -3.88 13.74
N VAL A 346 14.11 -4.66 14.44
CA VAL A 346 13.65 -5.68 15.36
C VAL A 346 14.29 -5.43 16.72
N ASN A 347 13.46 -5.48 17.76
CA ASN A 347 13.89 -5.40 19.14
C ASN A 347 13.48 -6.70 19.86
N ARG A 348 14.48 -7.52 20.22
CA ARG A 348 14.25 -8.80 20.89
C ARG A 348 14.24 -8.59 22.39
N VAL A 349 13.18 -9.02 23.03
CA VAL A 349 13.02 -9.02 24.47
C VAL A 349 12.55 -10.41 24.88
N PRO A 350 13.50 -11.34 25.15
CA PRO A 350 13.13 -12.71 25.52
C PRO A 350 12.21 -12.72 26.73
N ARG A 351 11.15 -13.51 26.65
CA ARG A 351 10.18 -13.60 27.73
C ARG A 351 10.76 -14.35 28.90
N GLU A 352 10.66 -13.75 30.09
CA GLU A 352 10.95 -14.43 31.34
C GLU A 352 9.98 -15.61 31.54
N LYS A 353 10.53 -16.77 31.89
CA LYS A 353 9.72 -17.97 32.20
C LYS A 353 9.22 -17.96 33.64
N ASP A 354 9.87 -17.18 34.50
CA ASP A 354 9.46 -16.98 35.89
C ASP A 354 8.26 -16.01 35.93
N PRO A 355 7.09 -16.42 36.45
CA PRO A 355 5.92 -15.57 36.54
C PRO A 355 6.03 -14.45 37.60
N GLY A 356 7.11 -14.44 38.38
CA GLY A 356 7.26 -13.55 39.52
C GLY A 356 6.36 -13.94 40.71
N LEU A 357 6.44 -13.14 41.76
CA LEU A 357 5.65 -13.33 43.01
C LEU A 357 4.90 -12.04 43.36
N THR A 358 3.67 -12.21 43.80
CA THR A 358 2.84 -11.14 44.41
C THR A 358 2.44 -11.58 45.82
N ILE A 359 3.31 -11.34 46.81
CA ILE A 359 3.20 -11.93 48.16
C ILE A 359 3.07 -10.91 49.26
N ASP A 360 3.14 -9.61 48.98
CA ASP A 360 3.14 -8.54 50.00
C ASP A 360 1.90 -8.48 50.89
N THR A 361 0.79 -9.03 50.42
CA THR A 361 -0.49 -9.09 51.16
C THR A 361 -0.58 -10.30 52.10
N PHE A 362 0.38 -11.22 52.09
CA PHE A 362 0.36 -12.40 52.93
C PHE A 362 1.22 -12.23 54.21
N PRO A 363 0.94 -13.00 55.28
CA PRO A 363 1.79 -12.99 56.47
C PRO A 363 3.25 -13.35 56.13
N LYS A 364 4.22 -12.78 56.85
CA LYS A 364 5.64 -12.99 56.60
C LYS A 364 6.11 -14.46 56.58
N ALA A 365 5.53 -15.29 57.44
CA ALA A 365 5.83 -16.73 57.41
C ALA A 365 5.37 -17.40 56.11
N MET A 366 4.23 -16.99 55.58
CA MET A 366 3.69 -17.49 54.33
C MET A 366 4.50 -16.95 53.11
N GLN A 367 4.93 -15.68 53.15
CA GLN A 367 5.80 -15.11 52.14
C GLN A 367 7.07 -15.96 51.99
N ALA A 368 7.75 -16.26 53.11
CA ALA A 368 8.96 -17.05 53.10
C ALA A 368 8.78 -18.51 52.57
N GLN A 369 7.62 -19.12 52.87
CA GLN A 369 7.28 -20.45 52.33
C GLN A 369 7.06 -20.35 50.80
N ILE A 370 6.30 -19.37 50.31
CA ILE A 370 6.01 -19.18 48.87
C ILE A 370 7.32 -18.92 48.11
N GLU A 371 8.20 -18.04 48.64
CA GLU A 371 9.51 -17.76 48.06
C GLU A 371 10.37 -19.03 47.91
N ALA A 372 10.40 -19.87 48.97
CA ALA A 372 11.16 -21.11 48.96
C ALA A 372 10.63 -22.17 47.94
N GLU A 373 9.30 -22.27 47.83
CA GLU A 373 8.64 -23.12 46.85
C GLU A 373 8.86 -22.63 45.42
N HIS A 374 8.73 -21.30 45.23
CA HIS A 374 8.96 -20.66 43.94
C HIS A 374 10.38 -20.83 43.43
N ALA A 375 11.39 -20.60 44.27
CA ALA A 375 12.79 -20.79 43.93
C ALA A 375 13.14 -22.25 43.53
N LYS A 376 12.43 -23.26 44.08
CA LYS A 376 12.56 -24.66 43.65
C LYS A 376 11.94 -24.88 42.28
N LYS A 377 10.80 -24.28 42.00
CA LYS A 377 10.06 -24.42 40.74
C LYS A 377 10.68 -23.65 39.59
N TYR A 378 11.21 -22.48 39.89
CA TYR A 378 11.83 -21.57 38.94
C TYR A 378 13.28 -21.24 39.36
N PRO A 379 14.19 -22.20 39.30
CA PRO A 379 15.58 -21.93 39.61
C PRO A 379 16.11 -20.91 38.61
N LYS A 380 16.88 -19.92 39.09
CA LYS A 380 17.53 -18.93 38.24
C LYS A 380 18.42 -19.64 37.24
N GLN A 381 17.93 -19.85 36.06
CA GLN A 381 18.72 -20.36 34.93
C GLN A 381 19.37 -19.16 34.28
N HIS A 382 20.70 -19.16 34.15
CA HIS A 382 21.33 -18.39 33.09
C HIS A 382 20.96 -19.08 31.78
N PRO A 383 20.21 -18.43 30.88
CA PRO A 383 19.80 -19.05 29.63
C PRO A 383 21.01 -19.13 28.70
N GLU A 384 21.77 -20.23 28.80
CA GLU A 384 22.65 -20.61 27.72
C GLU A 384 21.76 -20.99 26.54
N GLY A 385 21.73 -20.11 25.51
CA GLY A 385 21.00 -20.36 24.25
C GLY A 385 19.69 -19.60 24.05
N ALA A 386 19.25 -18.73 24.94
CA ALA A 386 18.19 -17.79 24.62
C ALA A 386 18.72 -16.74 23.62
N PRO A 387 17.91 -16.34 22.60
CA PRO A 387 18.29 -15.22 21.74
C PRO A 387 18.62 -14.04 22.64
N ALA A 388 19.84 -13.48 22.52
CA ALA A 388 20.23 -12.33 23.33
C ALA A 388 19.22 -11.21 23.08
N ALA A 389 18.80 -10.50 24.13
CA ALA A 389 18.11 -9.24 23.99
C ALA A 389 18.94 -8.34 23.07
N GLY A 390 18.33 -7.76 22.06
CA GLY A 390 19.09 -6.99 21.08
C GLY A 390 18.22 -6.20 20.14
N PHE A 391 18.81 -5.13 19.63
CA PHE A 391 18.22 -4.27 18.61
C PHE A 391 19.01 -4.40 17.31
N GLU A 392 18.32 -4.64 16.20
CA GLU A 392 18.87 -4.59 14.87
C GLU A 392 18.02 -3.65 14.01
N LYS A 393 18.65 -2.92 13.10
CA LYS A 393 17.97 -2.05 12.14
C LYS A 393 18.52 -2.31 10.75
N TYR A 394 17.66 -2.64 9.83
CA TYR A 394 17.93 -2.86 8.42
C TYR A 394 17.47 -1.64 7.63
N VAL A 395 18.31 -1.13 6.75
CA VAL A 395 18.02 0.07 5.94
C VAL A 395 18.12 -0.25 4.46
N ALA A 396 17.22 0.33 3.68
CA ALA A 396 17.30 0.28 2.23
C ALA A 396 18.47 1.14 1.72
N PRO A 397 19.08 0.81 0.57
CA PRO A 397 20.09 1.66 -0.05
C PRO A 397 19.53 3.04 -0.41
N ASP A 398 20.42 4.04 -0.47
CA ASP A 398 20.04 5.36 -0.95
C ASP A 398 19.50 5.28 -2.39
N GLY A 399 18.37 5.94 -2.63
CA GLY A 399 17.74 5.96 -3.95
C GLY A 399 16.96 4.67 -4.31
N TYR A 400 16.80 3.75 -3.36
CA TYR A 400 15.97 2.56 -3.56
C TYR A 400 14.50 2.92 -3.86
N SER A 401 13.90 2.26 -4.87
CA SER A 401 12.49 2.39 -5.25
C SER A 401 11.80 1.02 -5.22
N ASP A 402 10.86 0.83 -4.32
CA ASP A 402 10.00 -0.36 -4.30
C ASP A 402 9.01 -0.35 -5.47
N SER A 403 8.62 0.82 -5.97
CA SER A 403 7.81 0.98 -7.18
C SER A 403 8.54 0.44 -8.41
N TYR A 404 9.84 0.77 -8.56
CA TYR A 404 10.65 0.19 -9.63
C TYR A 404 10.71 -1.34 -9.55
N ASP A 405 10.96 -1.91 -8.38
CA ASP A 405 10.98 -3.36 -8.18
C ASP A 405 9.62 -3.99 -8.47
N HIS A 406 8.53 -3.29 -8.14
CA HIS A 406 7.18 -3.77 -8.41
C HIS A 406 6.90 -3.84 -9.93
N PHE A 407 7.30 -2.83 -10.71
CA PHE A 407 7.22 -2.88 -12.17
C PHE A 407 8.18 -3.90 -12.78
N LYS A 408 9.40 -4.03 -12.25
CA LYS A 408 10.34 -5.07 -12.66
C LYS A 408 9.73 -6.48 -12.51
N ASN A 409 9.05 -6.74 -11.38
CA ASN A 409 8.34 -7.98 -11.11
C ASN A 409 7.17 -8.18 -12.10
N PHE A 410 6.37 -7.14 -12.35
CA PHE A 410 5.28 -7.19 -13.32
C PHE A 410 5.78 -7.57 -14.71
N PHE A 411 6.77 -6.87 -15.25
CA PHE A 411 7.27 -7.15 -16.60
C PHE A 411 8.03 -8.48 -16.69
N ALA A 412 8.65 -8.94 -15.61
CA ALA A 412 9.20 -10.30 -15.55
C ALA A 412 8.09 -11.35 -15.67
N SER A 413 6.95 -11.13 -15.04
CA SER A 413 5.77 -11.99 -15.15
C SER A 413 5.12 -11.91 -16.53
N VAL A 414 5.02 -10.73 -17.13
CA VAL A 414 4.55 -10.55 -18.52
C VAL A 414 5.40 -11.38 -19.50
N ARG A 415 6.74 -11.37 -19.35
CA ARG A 415 7.64 -12.15 -20.22
C ARG A 415 7.58 -13.65 -19.95
N SER A 416 7.57 -14.05 -18.69
CA SER A 416 7.69 -15.45 -18.29
C SER A 416 6.37 -16.17 -18.15
N ARG A 417 5.25 -15.44 -18.12
CA ARG A 417 3.89 -15.92 -17.78
C ARG A 417 3.79 -16.58 -16.39
N LYS A 418 4.77 -16.33 -15.50
CA LYS A 418 4.71 -16.76 -14.10
C LYS A 418 3.82 -15.82 -13.29
N PRO A 419 3.25 -16.31 -12.16
CA PRO A 419 2.45 -15.46 -11.27
C PRO A 419 3.19 -14.19 -10.83
N VAL A 420 2.46 -13.12 -10.66
CA VAL A 420 2.92 -11.86 -10.07
C VAL A 420 2.93 -11.96 -8.53
N ILE A 421 3.57 -10.99 -7.90
CA ILE A 421 3.65 -10.93 -6.42
C ILE A 421 2.32 -10.56 -5.78
N GLU A 422 1.52 -9.73 -6.45
CA GLU A 422 0.18 -9.29 -6.03
C GLU A 422 -0.81 -9.45 -7.17
N ASP A 423 -1.38 -10.65 -7.28
CA ASP A 423 -2.40 -10.97 -8.28
C ASP A 423 -3.78 -10.45 -7.87
N ALA A 424 -4.79 -10.68 -8.72
CA ALA A 424 -6.16 -10.25 -8.44
C ALA A 424 -6.75 -10.89 -7.17
N VAL A 425 -6.34 -12.10 -6.79
CA VAL A 425 -6.81 -12.73 -5.55
C VAL A 425 -6.23 -12.03 -4.34
N PHE A 426 -4.92 -11.77 -4.33
CA PHE A 426 -4.27 -11.04 -3.27
C PHE A 426 -4.80 -9.61 -3.15
N GLY A 427 -4.91 -8.89 -4.29
CA GLY A 427 -5.44 -7.53 -4.34
C GLY A 427 -6.89 -7.44 -3.82
N TYR A 428 -7.74 -8.43 -4.18
CA TYR A 428 -9.11 -8.48 -3.69
C TYR A 428 -9.18 -8.76 -2.17
N ARG A 429 -8.34 -9.66 -1.64
CA ARG A 429 -8.23 -9.89 -0.19
C ARG A 429 -7.83 -8.64 0.58
N ALA A 430 -6.87 -7.88 0.06
CA ALA A 430 -6.43 -6.64 0.69
C ALA A 430 -7.49 -5.54 0.61
N ALA A 431 -8.06 -5.31 -0.57
CA ALA A 431 -9.09 -4.28 -0.77
C ALA A 431 -10.40 -4.64 -0.07
N GLY A 432 -10.84 -5.90 -0.11
CA GLY A 432 -12.04 -6.38 0.58
C GLY A 432 -11.92 -6.20 2.10
N ALA A 433 -10.77 -6.54 2.68
CA ALA A 433 -10.49 -6.29 4.10
C ALA A 433 -10.54 -4.80 4.44
N ALA A 434 -9.96 -3.92 3.60
CA ALA A 434 -10.00 -2.48 3.81
C ALA A 434 -11.44 -1.93 3.78
N LEU A 435 -12.26 -2.37 2.82
CA LEU A 435 -13.65 -1.93 2.68
C LEU A 435 -14.57 -2.38 3.85
N LEU A 436 -14.18 -3.37 4.68
CA LEU A 436 -14.89 -3.67 5.92
C LEU A 436 -15.01 -2.45 6.83
N SER A 437 -14.01 -1.57 6.82
CA SER A 437 -14.04 -0.30 7.58
C SER A 437 -15.21 0.57 7.15
N ASN A 438 -15.40 0.77 5.85
CA ASN A 438 -16.50 1.58 5.31
C ASN A 438 -17.87 0.97 5.68
N LEU A 439 -18.02 -0.35 5.54
CA LEU A 439 -19.26 -1.05 5.91
C LEU A 439 -19.53 -0.98 7.40
N SER A 440 -18.50 -1.16 8.23
CA SER A 440 -18.64 -1.09 9.69
C SER A 440 -19.08 0.30 10.15
N ILE A 441 -18.48 1.36 9.62
CA ILE A 441 -18.87 2.75 9.90
C ILE A 441 -20.31 3.01 9.47
N GLN A 442 -20.68 2.57 8.25
CA GLN A 442 -22.03 2.75 7.72
C GLN A 442 -23.09 2.01 8.54
N ARG A 443 -22.82 0.76 8.90
CA ARG A 443 -23.74 -0.11 9.62
C ARG A 443 -23.69 0.06 11.13
N LYS A 444 -22.65 0.72 11.65
CA LYS A 444 -22.36 0.89 13.08
C LYS A 444 -22.30 -0.44 13.83
N GLN A 445 -21.65 -1.43 13.22
CA GLN A 445 -21.53 -2.79 13.76
C GLN A 445 -20.25 -3.48 13.31
N VAL A 446 -19.89 -4.58 13.98
CA VAL A 446 -18.88 -5.53 13.51
C VAL A 446 -19.34 -6.15 12.19
N VAL A 447 -18.45 -6.21 11.20
CA VAL A 447 -18.69 -6.85 9.92
C VAL A 447 -17.82 -8.10 9.82
N LYS A 448 -18.43 -9.23 9.49
CA LYS A 448 -17.76 -10.51 9.30
C LYS A 448 -17.34 -10.70 7.85
N TRP A 449 -16.22 -11.36 7.67
CA TRP A 449 -15.62 -11.64 6.37
C TRP A 449 -15.03 -13.05 6.35
N ASP A 450 -15.26 -13.75 5.26
CA ASP A 450 -14.56 -15.00 4.97
C ASP A 450 -13.37 -14.71 4.05
N PRO A 451 -12.12 -14.74 4.55
CA PRO A 451 -10.95 -14.41 3.74
C PRO A 451 -10.59 -15.48 2.71
N GLU A 452 -11.06 -16.73 2.88
CA GLU A 452 -10.82 -17.79 1.90
C GLU A 452 -11.77 -17.68 0.72
N GLU A 453 -13.06 -17.51 1.01
CA GLU A 453 -14.11 -17.34 -0.01
C GLU A 453 -14.21 -15.88 -0.49
N MET A 454 -13.50 -14.96 0.16
CA MET A 454 -13.48 -13.52 -0.18
C MET A 454 -14.89 -12.90 -0.24
N LYS A 455 -15.71 -13.15 0.77
CA LYS A 455 -17.09 -12.68 0.84
C LYS A 455 -17.50 -12.23 2.25
N LEU A 456 -18.52 -11.37 2.29
CA LEU A 456 -19.20 -11.00 3.54
C LEU A 456 -20.01 -12.18 4.07
N VAL A 457 -20.04 -12.32 5.43
CA VAL A 457 -20.73 -13.41 6.13
C VAL A 457 -21.86 -12.86 6.99
#